data_a307f2b15a54a6d9a0fee8111a7b9b74
#
_entry.id   a307f2b15a54a6d9a0fee8111a7b9b74
#
_cell.length_a   1.000
_cell.length_b   1.000
_cell.length_c   1.000
_cell.angle_alpha   90.00
_cell.angle_beta   90.00
_cell.angle_gamma   90.00
#
_symmetry.space_group_name_H-M   'P 1'
#
loop_
_entity.id
_entity.type
_entity.pdbx_description
1 polymer ?
#
loop_
_entity_poly.entity_id
_entity_poly.type
_entity_poly.pdbx_seq_one_letter_code
_entity_poly.pdbx_strand_id
1 'polypeptide(L)'
;KNYLNDFDIRVKNIYIPKVDFLKKVIKKKINLLDLGCGAGHFLKALEQKGISATGYDTSVVLCKLGNKKLKKNKIYSANFEKIYEIIEDHSKFNTLSLIGVLEHLTEPHKLLNSFKKSKIKYLYILVPLFSLSTFLENSFPNVFPRQLSGDHTHLYTEKSLNYLAKKYKLKIIGEYWFGTDFPDLMRSLINTGNIMNKKIYTKELYEKFSKFIDDLQFVLDKNKVCSEVHLVFENKNF
;
A
#
# COMPACT_ATOMS: atom_id res chain seq x y z
N LYS A 1 15.55 -8.50 9.15
CA LYS A 1 16.42 -7.57 9.92
C LYS A 1 16.50 -6.17 9.28
N ASN A 2 16.56 -6.05 7.96
CA ASN A 2 16.73 -4.76 7.26
C ASN A 2 15.49 -3.83 7.35
N TYR A 3 14.29 -4.37 7.51
CA TYR A 3 13.03 -3.60 7.54
C TYR A 3 12.98 -2.53 8.65
N LEU A 4 13.64 -2.76 9.78
CA LEU A 4 13.69 -1.83 10.90
C LEU A 4 14.94 -0.93 10.89
N ASN A 5 16.05 -1.38 10.25
CA ASN A 5 17.25 -0.57 10.15
C ASN A 5 17.02 0.72 9.35
N ASP A 6 16.12 0.67 8.33
CA ASP A 6 15.77 1.79 7.46
C ASP A 6 14.47 2.49 7.87
N PHE A 7 14.03 2.30 9.14
CA PHE A 7 12.72 2.77 9.60
C PHE A 7 12.48 4.25 9.29
N ASP A 8 13.38 5.13 9.70
CA ASP A 8 13.20 6.58 9.54
C ASP A 8 13.32 7.02 8.05
N ILE A 9 14.19 6.37 7.28
CA ILE A 9 14.32 6.58 5.84
C ILE A 9 13.01 6.20 5.14
N ARG A 10 12.44 5.05 5.47
CA ARG A 10 11.15 4.60 4.93
C ARG A 10 10.00 5.53 5.33
N VAL A 11 9.97 5.96 6.58
CA VAL A 11 8.98 6.96 7.05
C VAL A 11 9.06 8.22 6.19
N LYS A 12 10.26 8.77 6.00
CA LYS A 12 10.48 10.00 5.22
C LYS A 12 10.12 9.84 3.73
N ASN A 13 10.64 8.78 3.08
CA ASN A 13 10.60 8.68 1.63
C ASN A 13 9.34 7.96 1.09
N ILE A 14 8.69 7.12 1.91
CA ILE A 14 7.56 6.30 1.47
C ILE A 14 6.26 6.73 2.15
N TYR A 15 6.29 6.92 3.48
CA TYR A 15 5.05 7.08 4.23
C TYR A 15 4.61 8.54 4.41
N ILE A 16 5.54 9.50 4.49
CA ILE A 16 5.18 10.93 4.50
C ILE A 16 4.45 11.34 3.21
N PRO A 17 4.89 10.97 1.99
CA PRO A 17 4.13 11.24 0.78
C PRO A 17 2.69 10.67 0.81
N LYS A 18 2.49 9.48 1.40
CA LYS A 18 1.15 8.89 1.58
C LYS A 18 0.27 9.74 2.50
N VAL A 19 0.84 10.25 3.59
CA VAL A 19 0.11 11.16 4.51
C VAL A 19 -0.22 12.49 3.82
N ASP A 20 0.70 13.04 3.04
CA ASP A 20 0.49 14.29 2.31
C ASP A 20 -0.61 14.13 1.24
N PHE A 21 -0.64 12.99 0.53
CA PHE A 21 -1.74 12.64 -0.36
C PHE A 21 -3.07 12.57 0.39
N LEU A 22 -3.12 11.84 1.52
CA LEU A 22 -4.34 11.70 2.32
C LEU A 22 -4.87 13.07 2.81
N LYS A 23 -3.98 13.95 3.29
CA LYS A 23 -4.33 15.34 3.71
C LYS A 23 -4.81 16.19 2.54
N LYS A 24 -4.26 16.00 1.34
CA LYS A 24 -4.70 16.72 0.14
C LYS A 24 -6.13 16.33 -0.24
N VAL A 25 -6.52 15.08 -0.03
CA VAL A 25 -7.85 14.55 -0.37
C VAL A 25 -8.85 14.87 0.75
N ILE A 26 -8.52 14.54 2.01
CA ILE A 26 -9.40 14.76 3.17
C ILE A 26 -9.07 16.11 3.78
N LYS A 27 -9.89 17.13 3.51
CA LYS A 27 -9.71 18.51 4.01
C LYS A 27 -10.14 18.68 5.47
N LYS A 28 -10.80 17.68 6.07
CA LYS A 28 -11.25 17.69 7.46
C LYS A 28 -10.19 17.13 8.39
N LYS A 29 -10.35 17.34 9.71
CA LYS A 29 -9.50 16.71 10.73
C LYS A 29 -9.57 15.20 10.58
N ILE A 30 -8.41 14.54 10.47
CA ILE A 30 -8.27 13.11 10.37
C ILE A 30 -8.01 12.53 11.75
N ASN A 31 -8.77 11.49 12.11
CA ASN A 31 -8.49 10.58 13.20
C ASN A 31 -8.55 9.14 12.63
N LEU A 32 -7.42 8.44 12.58
CA LEU A 32 -7.21 7.32 11.70
C LEU A 32 -7.04 6.00 12.46
N LEU A 33 -7.71 4.97 11.96
CA LEU A 33 -7.51 3.56 12.32
C LEU A 33 -6.71 2.90 11.20
N ASP A 34 -5.51 2.36 11.51
CA ASP A 34 -4.63 1.68 10.55
C ASP A 34 -4.61 0.18 10.83
N LEU A 35 -5.14 -0.62 9.92
CA LEU A 35 -5.16 -2.08 10.05
C LEU A 35 -4.05 -2.70 9.21
N GLY A 36 -3.35 -3.70 9.78
CA GLY A 36 -2.15 -4.26 9.19
C GLY A 36 -0.98 -3.28 9.21
N CYS A 37 -0.86 -2.51 10.30
CA CYS A 37 0.07 -1.39 10.40
C CYS A 37 1.55 -1.81 10.51
N GLY A 38 1.86 -3.11 10.65
CA GLY A 38 3.20 -3.63 10.81
C GLY A 38 3.94 -2.98 11.98
N ALA A 39 5.18 -2.54 11.74
CA ALA A 39 5.98 -1.80 12.72
C ALA A 39 5.64 -0.31 12.83
N GLY A 40 4.50 0.15 12.27
CA GLY A 40 3.98 1.49 12.46
C GLY A 40 4.68 2.62 11.70
N HIS A 41 5.27 2.34 10.55
CA HIS A 41 5.90 3.39 9.72
C HIS A 41 4.88 4.46 9.31
N PHE A 42 3.67 4.05 8.89
CA PHE A 42 2.62 4.99 8.53
C PHE A 42 2.12 5.78 9.74
N LEU A 43 1.95 5.11 10.89
CA LEU A 43 1.59 5.78 12.14
C LEU A 43 2.63 6.82 12.56
N LYS A 44 3.93 6.53 12.32
CA LYS A 44 5.01 7.49 12.58
C LYS A 44 4.94 8.71 11.68
N ALA A 45 4.66 8.50 10.40
CA ALA A 45 4.47 9.59 9.45
C ALA A 45 3.23 10.45 9.81
N LEU A 46 2.11 9.82 10.20
CA LEU A 46 0.91 10.50 10.71
C LEU A 46 1.22 11.33 11.96
N GLU A 47 1.97 10.76 12.91
CA GLU A 47 2.40 11.46 14.13
C GLU A 47 3.24 12.70 13.82
N GLN A 48 4.20 12.60 12.88
CA GLN A 48 5.03 13.73 12.45
C GLN A 48 4.22 14.86 11.78
N LYS A 49 3.10 14.50 11.16
CA LYS A 49 2.15 15.46 10.54
C LYS A 49 1.03 15.89 11.46
N GLY A 50 1.10 15.55 12.77
CA GLY A 50 0.13 15.95 13.78
C GLY A 50 -1.22 15.22 13.70
N ILE A 51 -1.29 14.06 13.06
CA ILE A 51 -2.52 13.27 12.92
C ILE A 51 -2.56 12.18 13.99
N SER A 52 -3.68 12.12 14.72
CA SER A 52 -3.95 11.06 15.68
C SER A 52 -4.32 9.77 14.96
N ALA A 53 -3.67 8.68 15.34
CA ALA A 53 -3.93 7.38 14.76
C ALA A 53 -3.72 6.25 15.78
N THR A 54 -4.45 5.14 15.55
CA THR A 54 -4.25 3.87 16.27
C THR A 54 -4.06 2.78 15.24
N GLY A 55 -3.05 1.94 15.44
CA GLY A 55 -2.77 0.80 14.56
C GLY A 55 -3.10 -0.53 15.19
N TYR A 56 -3.47 -1.49 14.36
CA TYR A 56 -3.59 -2.89 14.72
C TYR A 56 -2.83 -3.78 13.73
N ASP A 57 -2.15 -4.79 14.27
CA ASP A 57 -1.41 -5.78 13.48
C ASP A 57 -1.50 -7.15 14.16
N THR A 58 -1.39 -8.22 13.38
CA THR A 58 -1.38 -9.59 13.90
C THR A 58 -0.05 -9.95 14.57
N SER A 59 1.04 -9.31 14.18
CA SER A 59 2.38 -9.57 14.70
C SER A 59 2.65 -8.85 16.01
N VAL A 60 2.58 -9.57 17.11
CA VAL A 60 2.95 -9.06 18.46
C VAL A 60 4.37 -8.45 18.47
N VAL A 61 5.29 -9.06 17.71
CA VAL A 61 6.69 -8.61 17.64
C VAL A 61 6.79 -7.24 16.96
N LEU A 62 6.13 -7.07 15.81
CA LEU A 62 6.12 -5.79 15.08
C LEU A 62 5.42 -4.70 15.90
N CYS A 63 4.32 -5.01 16.57
CA CYS A 63 3.63 -4.07 17.46
C CYS A 63 4.54 -3.56 18.59
N LYS A 64 5.26 -4.47 19.27
CA LYS A 64 6.21 -4.09 20.33
C LYS A 64 7.35 -3.23 19.81
N LEU A 65 7.91 -3.57 18.65
CA LEU A 65 9.00 -2.80 18.03
C LEU A 65 8.52 -1.42 17.56
N GLY A 66 7.36 -1.36 16.94
CA GLY A 66 6.76 -0.11 16.48
C GLY A 66 6.45 0.85 17.61
N ASN A 67 5.87 0.37 18.72
CA ASN A 67 5.57 1.19 19.89
C ASN A 67 6.83 1.84 20.51
N LYS A 68 8.03 1.27 20.34
CA LYS A 68 9.28 1.91 20.74
C LYS A 68 9.66 3.13 19.88
N LYS A 69 9.12 3.21 18.66
CA LYS A 69 9.37 4.29 17.69
C LYS A 69 8.33 5.42 17.75
N LEU A 70 7.14 5.14 18.30
CA LEU A 70 6.03 6.07 18.41
C LEU A 70 6.04 6.80 19.74
N LYS A 71 5.61 8.07 19.75
CA LYS A 71 5.48 8.89 20.97
C LYS A 71 4.02 9.04 21.41
N LYS A 72 3.12 9.29 20.48
CA LYS A 72 1.69 9.60 20.74
C LYS A 72 0.76 8.51 20.21
N ASN A 73 0.96 8.08 18.95
CA ASN A 73 0.17 7.02 18.34
C ASN A 73 0.54 5.67 18.95
N LYS A 74 -0.38 4.72 18.92
CA LYS A 74 -0.22 3.39 19.55
C LYS A 74 -0.55 2.27 18.57
N ILE A 75 0.11 1.14 18.75
CA ILE A 75 -0.13 -0.10 18.02
C ILE A 75 -0.55 -1.17 19.00
N TYR A 76 -1.61 -1.90 18.67
CA TYR A 76 -2.11 -3.05 19.40
C TYR A 76 -2.04 -4.31 18.54
N SER A 77 -1.83 -5.45 19.19
CA SER A 77 -1.93 -6.73 18.49
C SER A 77 -3.37 -7.23 18.54
N ALA A 78 -3.89 -7.67 17.38
CA ALA A 78 -5.20 -8.29 17.26
C ALA A 78 -5.18 -9.35 16.17
N ASN A 79 -5.95 -10.45 16.36
CA ASN A 79 -6.19 -11.43 15.30
C ASN A 79 -7.23 -10.90 14.29
N PHE A 80 -7.32 -11.55 13.13
CA PHE A 80 -8.22 -11.13 12.05
C PHE A 80 -9.70 -11.12 12.45
N GLU A 81 -10.14 -12.03 13.30
CA GLU A 81 -11.53 -12.10 13.75
C GLU A 81 -11.91 -10.85 14.54
N LYS A 82 -11.02 -10.41 15.42
CA LYS A 82 -11.21 -9.19 16.21
C LYS A 82 -11.13 -7.90 15.39
N ILE A 83 -10.49 -7.93 14.22
CA ILE A 83 -10.38 -6.74 13.34
C ILE A 83 -11.77 -6.28 12.88
N TYR A 84 -12.69 -7.17 12.59
CA TYR A 84 -14.04 -6.80 12.16
C TYR A 84 -14.82 -6.09 13.29
N GLU A 85 -14.71 -6.59 14.52
CA GLU A 85 -15.29 -5.96 15.71
C GLU A 85 -14.69 -4.57 15.94
N ILE A 86 -13.37 -4.45 15.79
CA ILE A 86 -12.64 -3.19 15.95
C ILE A 86 -13.16 -2.12 14.98
N ILE A 87 -13.46 -2.48 13.72
CA ILE A 87 -14.02 -1.55 12.74
C ILE A 87 -15.42 -1.08 13.18
N GLU A 88 -16.24 -1.98 13.67
CA GLU A 88 -17.63 -1.69 14.05
C GLU A 88 -17.73 -0.88 15.35
N ASP A 89 -16.85 -1.15 16.33
CA ASP A 89 -16.88 -0.52 17.66
C ASP A 89 -16.21 0.85 17.76
N HIS A 90 -15.37 1.22 16.77
CA HIS A 90 -14.53 2.41 16.88
C HIS A 90 -15.17 3.67 16.27
N SER A 91 -16.25 4.18 16.90
CA SER A 91 -16.93 5.43 16.52
C SER A 91 -16.05 6.70 16.60
N LYS A 92 -14.89 6.65 17.28
CA LYS A 92 -13.97 7.78 17.40
C LYS A 92 -13.13 8.06 16.16
N PHE A 93 -12.99 7.08 15.25
CA PHE A 93 -12.22 7.25 14.01
C PHE A 93 -13.13 7.68 12.88
N ASN A 94 -12.61 8.56 12.02
CA ASN A 94 -13.31 8.95 10.80
C ASN A 94 -12.65 8.41 9.52
N THR A 95 -11.47 7.81 9.65
CA THR A 95 -10.69 7.27 8.53
C THR A 95 -10.15 5.89 8.90
N LEU A 96 -10.36 4.92 8.01
CA LEU A 96 -9.75 3.58 8.04
C LEU A 96 -8.69 3.50 6.97
N SER A 97 -7.49 2.99 7.27
CA SER A 97 -6.46 2.68 6.27
C SER A 97 -6.15 1.18 6.19
N LEU A 98 -5.96 0.71 4.96
CA LEU A 98 -5.58 -0.64 4.59
C LEU A 98 -4.44 -0.53 3.57
N ILE A 99 -3.22 -0.38 4.05
CA ILE A 99 -2.04 -0.17 3.18
C ILE A 99 -1.30 -1.49 3.01
N GLY A 100 -1.47 -2.15 1.85
CA GLY A 100 -0.90 -3.47 1.63
C GLY A 100 -1.56 -4.53 2.52
N VAL A 101 -2.89 -4.55 2.57
CA VAL A 101 -3.67 -5.45 3.44
C VAL A 101 -4.77 -6.18 2.67
N LEU A 102 -5.50 -5.47 1.83
CA LEU A 102 -6.70 -6.00 1.19
C LEU A 102 -6.39 -7.19 0.27
N GLU A 103 -5.22 -7.20 -0.34
CA GLU A 103 -4.69 -8.27 -1.19
C GLU A 103 -4.35 -9.56 -0.44
N HIS A 104 -4.13 -9.49 0.87
CA HIS A 104 -3.83 -10.65 1.71
C HIS A 104 -5.06 -11.29 2.33
N LEU A 105 -6.23 -10.62 2.25
CA LEU A 105 -7.45 -11.14 2.85
C LEU A 105 -8.09 -12.20 1.95
N THR A 106 -8.40 -13.35 2.51
CA THR A 106 -9.19 -14.39 1.82
C THR A 106 -10.64 -13.94 1.58
N GLU A 107 -11.17 -13.10 2.47
CA GLU A 107 -12.54 -12.58 2.41
C GLU A 107 -12.59 -11.03 2.49
N PRO A 108 -12.07 -10.30 1.47
CA PRO A 108 -12.05 -8.83 1.50
C PRO A 108 -13.45 -8.22 1.60
N HIS A 109 -14.47 -8.92 1.10
CA HIS A 109 -15.87 -8.51 1.19
C HIS A 109 -16.39 -8.45 2.63
N LYS A 110 -15.92 -9.30 3.51
CA LYS A 110 -16.30 -9.31 4.94
C LYS A 110 -15.84 -8.01 5.60
N LEU A 111 -14.58 -7.63 5.39
CA LEU A 111 -14.03 -6.37 5.90
C LEU A 111 -14.77 -5.15 5.35
N LEU A 112 -15.02 -5.11 4.04
CA LEU A 112 -15.75 -4.00 3.41
C LEU A 112 -17.21 -3.90 3.91
N ASN A 113 -17.84 -5.00 4.26
CA ASN A 113 -19.16 -5.00 4.90
C ASN A 113 -19.10 -4.38 6.31
N SER A 114 -18.10 -4.76 7.14
CA SER A 114 -17.92 -4.16 8.47
C SER A 114 -17.61 -2.66 8.36
N PHE A 115 -16.77 -2.25 7.41
CA PHE A 115 -16.56 -0.82 7.12
C PHE A 115 -17.86 -0.10 6.73
N LYS A 116 -18.68 -0.70 5.85
CA LYS A 116 -19.96 -0.10 5.44
C LYS A 116 -20.94 0.07 6.59
N LYS A 117 -20.93 -0.84 7.57
CA LYS A 117 -21.78 -0.78 8.78
C LYS A 117 -21.24 0.19 9.83
N SER A 118 -19.93 0.45 9.83
CA SER A 118 -19.26 1.31 10.80
C SER A 118 -19.64 2.78 10.61
N LYS A 119 -19.29 3.62 11.61
CA LYS A 119 -19.42 5.08 11.53
C LYS A 119 -18.20 5.77 10.89
N ILE A 120 -17.27 5.01 10.32
CA ILE A 120 -16.08 5.53 9.68
C ILE A 120 -16.44 6.07 8.29
N LYS A 121 -16.12 7.33 8.06
CA LYS A 121 -16.49 8.04 6.84
C LYS A 121 -15.57 7.76 5.65
N TYR A 122 -14.25 7.64 5.90
CA TYR A 122 -13.25 7.52 4.84
C TYR A 122 -12.53 6.19 4.91
N LEU A 123 -12.32 5.58 3.73
CA LEU A 123 -11.47 4.39 3.58
C LEU A 123 -10.31 4.72 2.65
N TYR A 124 -9.09 4.56 3.15
CA TYR A 124 -7.87 4.70 2.39
C TYR A 124 -7.25 3.32 2.15
N ILE A 125 -7.11 2.92 0.89
CA ILE A 125 -6.46 1.67 0.52
C ILE A 125 -5.23 1.92 -0.35
N LEU A 126 -4.25 1.02 -0.24
CA LEU A 126 -3.21 0.79 -1.23
C LEU A 126 -3.27 -0.68 -1.59
N VAL A 127 -3.33 -0.99 -2.88
CA VAL A 127 -3.39 -2.37 -3.37
C VAL A 127 -2.50 -2.55 -4.61
N PRO A 128 -1.95 -3.77 -4.81
CA PRO A 128 -1.26 -4.13 -6.03
C PRO A 128 -2.25 -4.31 -7.19
N LEU A 129 -1.74 -4.01 -8.39
CA LEU A 129 -2.51 -4.12 -9.62
C LEU A 129 -1.92 -5.18 -10.55
N PHE A 130 -2.79 -5.80 -11.35
CA PHE A 130 -2.36 -6.61 -12.48
C PHE A 130 -1.75 -5.68 -13.55
N SER A 131 -0.43 -5.75 -13.71
CA SER A 131 0.37 -4.82 -14.49
C SER A 131 1.51 -5.52 -15.23
N LEU A 132 2.38 -4.73 -15.88
CA LEU A 132 3.60 -5.24 -16.51
C LEU A 132 4.47 -6.04 -15.52
N SER A 133 4.60 -5.59 -14.27
CA SER A 133 5.37 -6.32 -13.25
C SER A 133 4.88 -7.76 -13.05
N THR A 134 3.57 -8.01 -13.15
CA THR A 134 3.01 -9.38 -13.08
C THR A 134 3.49 -10.26 -14.22
N PHE A 135 3.55 -9.73 -15.45
CA PHE A 135 4.07 -10.47 -16.60
C PHE A 135 5.57 -10.74 -16.47
N LEU A 136 6.34 -9.77 -15.94
CA LEU A 136 7.78 -9.93 -15.72
C LEU A 136 8.08 -11.02 -14.71
N GLU A 137 7.32 -11.08 -13.60
CA GLU A 137 7.46 -12.13 -12.59
C GLU A 137 7.21 -13.54 -13.13
N ASN A 138 6.29 -13.68 -14.09
CA ASN A 138 6.03 -14.96 -14.76
C ASN A 138 7.08 -15.30 -15.85
N SER A 139 7.64 -14.30 -16.50
CA SER A 139 8.51 -14.50 -17.68
C SER A 139 9.98 -14.65 -17.31
N PHE A 140 10.41 -14.10 -16.18
CA PHE A 140 11.81 -14.08 -15.74
C PHE A 140 11.99 -14.89 -14.45
N PRO A 141 12.50 -16.14 -14.53
CA PRO A 141 12.54 -17.08 -13.40
C PRO A 141 13.43 -16.65 -12.22
N ASN A 142 14.33 -15.68 -12.43
CA ASN A 142 15.29 -15.22 -11.43
C ASN A 142 14.96 -13.81 -10.90
N VAL A 143 13.76 -13.33 -11.12
CA VAL A 143 13.26 -12.08 -10.59
C VAL A 143 12.57 -12.35 -9.25
N PHE A 144 12.88 -11.53 -8.24
CA PHE A 144 12.18 -11.61 -6.96
C PHE A 144 10.71 -11.25 -7.19
N PRO A 145 9.78 -12.19 -7.00
CA PRO A 145 8.36 -11.93 -7.20
C PRO A 145 7.87 -10.97 -6.12
N ARG A 146 7.11 -9.96 -6.55
CA ARG A 146 6.55 -8.92 -5.68
C ARG A 146 5.03 -8.88 -5.74
N GLN A 147 4.48 -9.10 -6.92
CA GLN A 147 3.03 -9.08 -7.15
C GLN A 147 2.38 -10.46 -6.95
N LEU A 148 3.10 -11.53 -7.29
CA LEU A 148 2.60 -12.91 -7.26
C LEU A 148 3.10 -13.72 -6.06
N SER A 149 3.80 -13.08 -5.12
CA SER A 149 4.32 -13.73 -3.92
C SER A 149 3.84 -13.06 -2.64
N GLY A 150 4.29 -13.57 -1.51
CA GLY A 150 4.07 -12.91 -0.21
C GLY A 150 2.65 -13.00 0.28
N ASP A 151 1.98 -14.14 0.03
CA ASP A 151 0.60 -14.42 0.47
C ASP A 151 -0.46 -13.51 -0.17
N HIS A 152 -0.18 -12.92 -1.35
CA HIS A 152 -1.19 -12.21 -2.12
C HIS A 152 -2.25 -13.19 -2.61
N THR A 153 -3.47 -13.05 -2.14
CA THR A 153 -4.63 -13.82 -2.60
C THR A 153 -5.38 -13.11 -3.73
N HIS A 154 -5.14 -11.81 -3.89
CA HIS A 154 -5.81 -10.98 -4.89
C HIS A 154 -4.84 -10.03 -5.58
N LEU A 155 -4.99 -9.89 -6.91
CA LEU A 155 -4.51 -8.76 -7.68
C LEU A 155 -5.71 -7.97 -8.19
N TYR A 156 -5.65 -6.66 -8.05
CA TYR A 156 -6.74 -5.79 -8.44
C TYR A 156 -6.54 -5.23 -9.86
N THR A 157 -7.63 -4.75 -10.43
CA THR A 157 -7.66 -3.97 -11.67
C THR A 157 -8.52 -2.74 -11.44
N GLU A 158 -8.42 -1.71 -12.29
CA GLU A 158 -9.32 -0.56 -12.22
C GLU A 158 -10.79 -0.99 -12.25
N LYS A 159 -11.14 -1.97 -13.09
CA LYS A 159 -12.50 -2.52 -13.18
C LYS A 159 -12.97 -3.16 -11.87
N SER A 160 -12.13 -3.97 -11.22
CA SER A 160 -12.49 -4.62 -9.95
C SER A 160 -12.63 -3.59 -8.82
N LEU A 161 -11.81 -2.56 -8.77
CA LEU A 161 -11.89 -1.48 -7.78
C LEU A 161 -13.14 -0.62 -7.99
N ASN A 162 -13.49 -0.30 -9.23
CA ASN A 162 -14.75 0.38 -9.57
C ASN A 162 -15.98 -0.47 -9.21
N TYR A 163 -15.91 -1.79 -9.43
CA TYR A 163 -16.96 -2.72 -8.99
C TYR A 163 -17.12 -2.69 -7.46
N LEU A 164 -16.01 -2.74 -6.69
CA LEU A 164 -16.06 -2.62 -5.23
C LEU A 164 -16.69 -1.30 -4.79
N ALA A 165 -16.28 -0.19 -5.39
CA ALA A 165 -16.84 1.12 -5.10
C ALA A 165 -18.38 1.15 -5.32
N LYS A 166 -18.85 0.63 -6.44
CA LYS A 166 -20.29 0.53 -6.77
C LYS A 166 -21.03 -0.39 -5.78
N LYS A 167 -20.51 -1.59 -5.55
CA LYS A 167 -21.14 -2.61 -4.68
C LYS A 167 -21.32 -2.11 -3.24
N TYR A 168 -20.34 -1.39 -2.71
CA TYR A 168 -20.37 -0.87 -1.34
C TYR A 168 -20.90 0.56 -1.23
N LYS A 169 -21.37 1.16 -2.34
CA LYS A 169 -21.87 2.55 -2.39
C LYS A 169 -20.82 3.57 -1.90
N LEU A 170 -19.57 3.33 -2.24
CA LEU A 170 -18.46 4.21 -1.93
C LEU A 170 -18.23 5.20 -3.08
N LYS A 171 -17.81 6.42 -2.76
CA LYS A 171 -17.38 7.42 -3.73
C LYS A 171 -15.86 7.52 -3.70
N ILE A 172 -15.19 7.31 -4.82
CA ILE A 172 -13.76 7.62 -4.95
C ILE A 172 -13.62 9.15 -4.93
N ILE A 173 -12.89 9.67 -3.95
CA ILE A 173 -12.65 11.11 -3.74
C ILE A 173 -11.18 11.49 -3.95
N GLY A 174 -10.30 10.52 -4.07
CA GLY A 174 -8.89 10.71 -4.38
C GLY A 174 -8.28 9.43 -4.92
N GLU A 175 -7.40 9.59 -5.90
CA GLU A 175 -6.64 8.49 -6.48
C GLU A 175 -5.21 8.94 -6.76
N TYR A 176 -4.26 8.03 -6.58
CA TYR A 176 -2.87 8.20 -6.95
C TYR A 176 -2.35 6.86 -7.47
N TRP A 177 -2.07 6.84 -8.77
CA TRP A 177 -1.60 5.70 -9.52
C TRP A 177 -0.09 5.78 -9.62
N PHE A 178 0.61 4.74 -9.26
CA PHE A 178 2.06 4.68 -9.38
C PHE A 178 2.54 3.23 -9.39
N GLY A 179 3.77 3.03 -9.82
CA GLY A 179 4.33 1.71 -9.83
C GLY A 179 5.84 1.68 -9.91
N THR A 180 6.38 0.49 -10.05
CA THR A 180 7.79 0.22 -10.30
C THR A 180 7.97 -0.71 -11.50
N ASP A 181 7.07 -0.67 -12.45
CA ASP A 181 7.03 -1.57 -13.60
C ASP A 181 8.27 -1.43 -14.49
N PHE A 182 8.70 -0.20 -14.79
CA PHE A 182 9.95 0.04 -15.51
C PHE A 182 11.20 -0.26 -14.67
N PRO A 183 11.32 0.13 -13.40
CA PRO A 183 12.35 -0.38 -12.50
C PRO A 183 12.43 -1.92 -12.45
N ASP A 184 11.29 -2.60 -12.41
CA ASP A 184 11.20 -4.05 -12.38
C ASP A 184 11.64 -4.67 -13.72
N LEU A 185 11.25 -4.07 -14.85
CA LEU A 185 11.74 -4.46 -16.18
C LEU A 185 13.27 -4.35 -16.27
N MET A 186 13.82 -3.21 -15.90
CA MET A 186 15.27 -2.99 -15.93
C MET A 186 16.01 -3.98 -15.05
N ARG A 187 15.51 -4.23 -13.84
CA ARG A 187 16.06 -5.24 -12.93
C ARG A 187 16.03 -6.63 -13.53
N SER A 188 14.91 -7.00 -14.17
CA SER A 188 14.74 -8.31 -14.82
C SER A 188 15.74 -8.51 -15.95
N LEU A 189 15.91 -7.52 -16.81
CA LEU A 189 16.87 -7.55 -17.93
C LEU A 189 18.31 -7.63 -17.43
N ILE A 190 18.68 -6.83 -16.43
CA ILE A 190 20.05 -6.82 -15.85
C ILE A 190 20.35 -8.18 -15.20
N ASN A 191 19.45 -8.71 -14.37
CA ASN A 191 19.64 -9.99 -13.71
C ASN A 191 19.79 -11.12 -14.72
N THR A 192 18.92 -11.18 -15.71
CA THR A 192 18.97 -12.19 -16.78
C THR A 192 20.28 -12.10 -17.58
N GLY A 193 20.67 -10.88 -17.97
CA GLY A 193 21.92 -10.67 -18.69
C GLY A 193 23.17 -11.03 -17.86
N ASN A 194 23.14 -10.78 -16.56
CA ASN A 194 24.23 -11.20 -15.66
C ASN A 194 24.34 -12.72 -15.56
N ILE A 195 23.22 -13.44 -15.45
CA ILE A 195 23.16 -14.90 -15.44
C ILE A 195 23.70 -15.48 -16.76
N MET A 196 23.40 -14.83 -17.87
CA MET A 196 23.89 -15.21 -19.21
C MET A 196 25.35 -14.77 -19.48
N ASN A 197 26.08 -14.28 -18.47
CA ASN A 197 27.44 -13.72 -18.58
C ASN A 197 27.57 -12.56 -19.59
N LYS A 198 26.49 -11.76 -19.77
CA LYS A 198 26.44 -10.59 -20.66
C LYS A 198 26.66 -9.26 -19.91
N LYS A 199 27.58 -9.26 -18.94
CA LYS A 199 27.82 -8.11 -18.04
C LYS A 199 28.11 -6.77 -18.72
N ILE A 200 28.81 -6.79 -19.86
CA ILE A 200 29.13 -5.58 -20.61
C ILE A 200 27.83 -4.96 -21.16
N TYR A 201 26.95 -5.77 -21.75
CA TYR A 201 25.67 -5.32 -22.30
C TYR A 201 24.72 -4.84 -21.20
N THR A 202 24.69 -5.49 -20.04
CA THR A 202 23.83 -5.07 -18.93
C THR A 202 24.26 -3.74 -18.33
N LYS A 203 25.56 -3.46 -18.26
CA LYS A 203 26.10 -2.17 -17.84
C LYS A 203 25.72 -1.07 -18.83
N GLU A 204 25.93 -1.29 -20.11
CA GLU A 204 25.55 -0.34 -21.17
C GLU A 204 24.05 -0.06 -21.19
N LEU A 205 23.21 -1.11 -21.05
CA LEU A 205 21.76 -0.97 -20.94
C LEU A 205 21.40 -0.04 -19.79
N TYR A 206 21.94 -0.29 -18.59
CA TYR A 206 21.67 0.53 -17.41
C TYR A 206 22.12 1.99 -17.62
N GLU A 207 23.36 2.22 -18.10
CA GLU A 207 23.90 3.57 -18.33
C GLU A 207 23.07 4.38 -19.32
N LYS A 208 22.52 3.72 -20.36
CA LYS A 208 21.70 4.39 -21.38
C LYS A 208 20.28 4.69 -20.89
N PHE A 209 19.65 3.78 -20.15
CA PHE A 209 18.22 3.84 -19.84
C PHE A 209 17.89 4.30 -18.42
N SER A 210 18.82 4.21 -17.45
CA SER A 210 18.54 4.56 -16.04
C SER A 210 17.97 5.96 -15.85
N LYS A 211 18.46 6.91 -16.64
CA LYS A 211 18.00 8.32 -16.60
C LYS A 211 16.58 8.56 -17.11
N PHE A 212 15.97 7.58 -17.78
CA PHE A 212 14.63 7.68 -18.33
C PHE A 212 13.61 6.81 -17.58
N ILE A 213 14.05 6.02 -16.60
CA ILE A 213 13.18 5.04 -15.91
C ILE A 213 11.97 5.73 -15.28
N ASP A 214 12.18 6.88 -14.63
CA ASP A 214 11.11 7.61 -13.96
C ASP A 214 10.12 8.21 -14.98
N ASP A 215 10.61 8.73 -16.10
CA ASP A 215 9.77 9.28 -17.18
C ASP A 215 8.92 8.17 -17.82
N LEU A 216 9.53 7.00 -18.08
CA LEU A 216 8.84 5.85 -18.64
C LEU A 216 7.81 5.28 -17.65
N GLN A 217 8.16 5.22 -16.37
CA GLN A 217 7.20 4.82 -15.32
C GLN A 217 6.04 5.81 -15.24
N PHE A 218 6.30 7.11 -15.31
CA PHE A 218 5.27 8.14 -15.28
C PHE A 218 4.24 7.98 -16.41
N VAL A 219 4.66 7.51 -17.59
CA VAL A 219 3.71 7.20 -18.70
C VAL A 219 2.74 6.10 -18.30
N LEU A 220 3.21 5.03 -17.63
CA LEU A 220 2.34 3.95 -17.13
C LEU A 220 1.41 4.45 -16.04
N ASP A 221 1.93 5.22 -15.09
CA ASP A 221 1.17 5.80 -13.97
C ASP A 221 0.03 6.69 -14.48
N LYS A 222 0.34 7.58 -15.42
CA LYS A 222 -0.64 8.50 -16.03
C LYS A 222 -1.75 7.77 -16.77
N ASN A 223 -1.44 6.63 -17.39
CA ASN A 223 -2.41 5.83 -18.14
C ASN A 223 -3.06 4.72 -17.29
N LYS A 224 -2.81 4.70 -15.96
CA LYS A 224 -3.39 3.73 -15.00
C LYS A 224 -3.08 2.26 -15.33
N VAL A 225 -1.91 2.01 -15.91
CA VAL A 225 -1.40 0.66 -16.23
C VAL A 225 -0.17 0.30 -15.40
N CYS A 226 -0.05 0.88 -14.23
CA CYS A 226 1.02 0.70 -13.26
C CYS A 226 0.69 -0.37 -12.22
N SER A 227 1.67 -0.73 -11.40
CA SER A 227 1.60 -1.88 -10.49
C SER A 227 0.93 -1.62 -9.15
N GLU A 228 0.65 -0.37 -8.78
CA GLU A 228 0.02 -0.03 -7.50
C GLU A 228 -0.93 1.16 -7.64
N VAL A 229 -1.94 1.22 -6.77
CA VAL A 229 -2.84 2.38 -6.66
C VAL A 229 -3.17 2.70 -5.21
N HIS A 230 -3.21 3.98 -4.91
CA HIS A 230 -3.80 4.53 -3.69
C HIS A 230 -5.18 5.09 -3.99
N LEU A 231 -6.19 4.64 -3.27
CA LEU A 231 -7.55 5.15 -3.38
C LEU A 231 -8.07 5.63 -2.03
N VAL A 232 -8.73 6.78 -2.04
CA VAL A 232 -9.51 7.26 -0.90
C VAL A 232 -10.98 7.23 -1.28
N PHE A 233 -11.75 6.48 -0.51
CA PHE A 233 -13.21 6.40 -0.67
C PHE A 233 -13.90 7.19 0.43
N GLU A 234 -15.04 7.78 0.08
CA GLU A 234 -16.01 8.32 1.02
C GLU A 234 -17.22 7.40 1.08
N ASN A 235 -17.64 7.02 2.27
CA ASN A 235 -18.87 6.28 2.51
C ASN A 235 -20.06 7.22 2.33
N LYS A 236 -20.95 6.91 1.37
CA LYS A 236 -22.12 7.73 1.03
C LYS A 236 -23.26 7.63 2.05
N ASN A 237 -23.14 6.79 3.05
CA ASN A 237 -24.16 6.62 4.09
C ASN A 237 -24.03 7.67 5.21
N PHE A 238 -23.09 8.65 5.07
CA PHE A 238 -22.85 9.74 6.02
C PHE A 238 -22.85 11.12 5.38
#